data_b16295cd048eef35a05b208585d48e30
#
_entry.id   b16295cd048eef35a05b208585d48e30
#
_cell.length_a   1.000
_cell.length_b   1.000
_cell.length_c   1.000
_cell.angle_alpha   90.00
_cell.angle_beta   90.00
_cell.angle_gamma   90.00
#
_symmetry.space_group_name_H-M   'P 1'
#
loop_
_entity.id
_entity.type
_entity.pdbx_description
1 polymer ?
#
loop_
_entity_poly.entity_id
_entity_poly.type
_entity_poly.pdbx_seq_one_letter_code
_entity_poly.pdbx_strand_id
1 'polypeptide(L)'
;MLLNKPLLDYFPQGFTPRPHQVKGLEDIEAAIRKGAKFIIVQAPTGSGKSFISKTLSNTTNECEAEYKNLVFNYHAFDEDYDGAMRKFHPHGLFALTTTKALQNQYKDLFKESSVFKGKSNYQCDVDESFTVDMAPCVISQSLRKSCWEEHRCPYYESRNSALIERFTVLNYASFFNLPDHLKRRQMIVADECSELEDEMVKNFSTVIDYRKLTQSDVKFTKLTSELPAKALGWLTDLANSIKEVIDSRANRTRYENNKMELIMQQGRKDLYESIVHTIDHWDKTQYIIEKDAEKATFTPLKIDALSHCLFDFADVVILMSATIVDKNIFAKTLGIKEFEYVEIESTFDPKKSPIYCHTKFPLNYKTLDKNLPQVVEIANTLAESHKGEKGIIHTHSFVITQAVQKKLKGKRYLYREEGSTNESIIREHTLRQDDTVLISPSLTMGLDLKGDLGKWQIIIKLPYPSLASKRVKKLFDEDPSWYKMRMFIALIQACGRCTRSAEDESVTYILDGLSANTIIDNKRILPKHFLDRVV
;
A
#
# COMPACT_ATOMS: atom_id res chain seq x y z
N MET A 1 17.66 18.23 11.00
CA MET A 1 18.80 17.50 10.39
C MET A 1 19.68 18.52 9.67
N LEU A 2 20.98 18.54 9.95
CA LEU A 2 21.94 19.42 9.24
C LEU A 2 22.60 18.62 8.12
N LEU A 3 22.42 19.05 6.88
CA LEU A 3 23.12 18.48 5.73
C LEU A 3 24.52 19.12 5.66
N ASN A 4 25.55 18.31 5.78
CA ASN A 4 26.95 18.77 5.77
C ASN A 4 27.47 19.11 4.35
N LYS A 5 26.84 18.53 3.31
CA LYS A 5 27.17 18.71 1.90
C LYS A 5 25.88 18.79 1.08
N PRO A 6 25.92 19.22 -0.20
CA PRO A 6 24.79 19.11 -1.12
C PRO A 6 24.28 17.67 -1.25
N LEU A 7 22.96 17.46 -1.44
CA LEU A 7 22.39 16.12 -1.61
C LEU A 7 22.99 15.37 -2.80
N LEU A 8 23.37 16.06 -3.84
CA LEU A 8 24.00 15.49 -5.03
C LEU A 8 25.31 14.76 -4.73
N ASP A 9 26.07 15.20 -3.71
CA ASP A 9 27.33 14.55 -3.31
C ASP A 9 27.09 13.16 -2.67
N TYR A 10 25.85 12.87 -2.30
CA TYR A 10 25.43 11.59 -1.73
C TYR A 10 24.73 10.68 -2.74
N PHE A 11 24.69 11.08 -4.03
CA PHE A 11 24.10 10.24 -5.07
C PHE A 11 24.82 8.90 -5.16
N PRO A 12 24.10 7.75 -5.39
CA PRO A 12 24.71 6.43 -5.39
C PRO A 12 25.87 6.31 -6.37
N GLN A 13 27.03 5.80 -5.90
CA GLN A 13 28.22 5.62 -6.70
C GLN A 13 27.97 4.68 -7.89
N GLY A 14 28.59 4.96 -9.02
CA GLY A 14 28.42 4.19 -10.25
C GLY A 14 27.19 4.58 -11.09
N PHE A 15 26.40 5.55 -10.62
CA PHE A 15 25.27 6.10 -11.36
C PHE A 15 25.42 7.60 -11.58
N THR A 16 24.88 8.10 -12.69
CA THR A 16 24.86 9.53 -13.01
C THR A 16 23.43 10.06 -12.84
N PRO A 17 23.20 11.10 -12.03
CA PRO A 17 21.87 11.67 -11.88
C PRO A 17 21.40 12.33 -13.17
N ARG A 18 20.14 12.13 -13.52
CA ARG A 18 19.49 12.78 -14.67
C ARG A 18 19.13 14.24 -14.30
N PRO A 19 19.00 15.15 -15.29
CA PRO A 19 18.74 16.58 -15.00
C PRO A 19 17.53 16.82 -14.08
N HIS A 20 16.41 16.12 -14.27
CA HIS A 20 15.21 16.22 -13.43
C HIS A 20 15.45 15.69 -12.01
N GLN A 21 16.35 14.69 -11.83
CA GLN A 21 16.74 14.19 -10.50
C GLN A 21 17.63 15.20 -9.78
N VAL A 22 18.52 15.86 -10.50
CA VAL A 22 19.38 16.93 -9.95
C VAL A 22 18.49 18.01 -9.36
N LYS A 23 17.57 18.58 -10.16
CA LYS A 23 16.65 19.61 -9.70
C LYS A 23 15.77 19.14 -8.54
N GLY A 24 15.20 17.94 -8.64
CA GLY A 24 14.38 17.37 -7.56
C GLY A 24 15.15 17.22 -6.24
N LEU A 25 16.41 16.79 -6.29
CA LEU A 25 17.26 16.67 -5.11
C LEU A 25 17.63 18.05 -4.54
N GLU A 26 17.90 19.06 -5.38
CA GLU A 26 18.14 20.44 -4.94
C GLU A 26 16.93 21.04 -4.22
N ASP A 27 15.72 20.82 -4.76
CA ASP A 27 14.48 21.30 -4.15
C ASP A 27 14.17 20.56 -2.82
N ILE A 28 14.43 19.24 -2.74
CA ILE A 28 14.32 18.47 -1.49
C ILE A 28 15.37 18.96 -0.48
N GLU A 29 16.62 19.23 -0.91
CA GLU A 29 17.66 19.80 -0.05
C GLU A 29 17.22 21.12 0.54
N ALA A 30 16.69 22.02 -0.28
CA ALA A 30 16.19 23.32 0.16
C ALA A 30 15.09 23.17 1.23
N ALA A 31 14.16 22.22 1.05
CA ALA A 31 13.12 21.92 2.04
C ALA A 31 13.71 21.39 3.36
N ILE A 32 14.68 20.47 3.30
CA ILE A 32 15.35 19.95 4.50
C ILE A 32 16.11 21.07 5.22
N ARG A 33 16.83 21.94 4.49
CA ARG A 33 17.59 23.07 5.08
C ARG A 33 16.69 24.12 5.72
N LYS A 34 15.44 24.28 5.27
CA LYS A 34 14.40 25.08 5.93
C LYS A 34 13.89 24.46 7.23
N GLY A 35 14.24 23.21 7.52
CA GLY A 35 13.77 22.48 8.70
C GLY A 35 12.39 21.83 8.53
N ALA A 36 11.94 21.59 7.30
CA ALA A 36 10.66 20.92 7.05
C ALA A 36 10.67 19.49 7.61
N LYS A 37 9.66 19.15 8.43
CA LYS A 37 9.42 17.78 8.87
C LYS A 37 8.77 16.96 7.76
N PHE A 38 7.86 17.55 6.98
CA PHE A 38 7.14 16.88 5.90
C PHE A 38 7.48 17.46 4.54
N ILE A 39 7.89 16.61 3.63
CA ILE A 39 8.18 16.96 2.24
C ILE A 39 7.33 16.06 1.34
N ILE A 40 6.39 16.65 0.60
CA ILE A 40 5.55 15.94 -0.36
C ILE A 40 6.20 16.06 -1.74
N VAL A 41 6.56 14.94 -2.34
CA VAL A 41 7.28 14.89 -3.61
C VAL A 41 6.42 14.22 -4.67
N GLN A 42 5.96 15.00 -5.65
CA GLN A 42 5.34 14.46 -6.83
C GLN A 42 6.42 14.04 -7.83
N ALA A 43 6.59 12.73 -7.98
CA ALA A 43 7.63 12.15 -8.81
C ALA A 43 7.02 11.16 -9.80
N PRO A 44 6.87 11.52 -11.09
CA PRO A 44 6.30 10.67 -12.11
C PRO A 44 6.98 9.30 -12.22
N THR A 45 6.28 8.33 -12.79
CA THR A 45 6.88 7.02 -13.10
C THR A 45 8.14 7.21 -13.94
N GLY A 46 9.19 6.44 -13.66
CA GLY A 46 10.47 6.56 -14.37
C GLY A 46 11.37 7.72 -13.91
N SER A 47 10.92 8.59 -13.01
CA SER A 47 11.73 9.71 -12.49
C SER A 47 12.90 9.25 -11.59
N GLY A 48 12.91 7.98 -11.16
CA GLY A 48 13.97 7.42 -10.33
C GLY A 48 13.76 7.65 -8.83
N LYS A 49 12.54 7.54 -8.33
CA LYS A 49 12.18 7.62 -6.89
C LYS A 49 13.13 6.81 -5.99
N SER A 50 13.49 5.60 -6.44
CA SER A 50 14.41 4.72 -5.69
C SER A 50 15.81 5.33 -5.51
N PHE A 51 16.32 6.06 -6.51
CA PHE A 51 17.59 6.77 -6.41
C PHE A 51 17.52 7.95 -5.44
N ILE A 52 16.38 8.66 -5.40
CA ILE A 52 16.14 9.73 -4.43
C ILE A 52 16.17 9.14 -3.02
N SER A 53 15.44 8.04 -2.77
CA SER A 53 15.43 7.35 -1.48
C SER A 53 16.83 6.90 -1.04
N LYS A 54 17.62 6.35 -1.97
CA LYS A 54 18.99 5.91 -1.68
C LYS A 54 19.91 7.10 -1.40
N THR A 55 19.81 8.18 -2.17
CA THR A 55 20.56 9.42 -1.92
C THR A 55 20.28 9.98 -0.53
N LEU A 56 19.02 10.05 -0.15
CA LEU A 56 18.60 10.49 1.18
C LEU A 56 19.14 9.57 2.28
N SER A 57 19.13 8.26 2.08
CA SER A 57 19.69 7.33 3.06
C SER A 57 21.19 7.56 3.30
N ASN A 58 21.94 7.91 2.25
CA ASN A 58 23.36 8.18 2.34
C ASN A 58 23.68 9.45 3.15
N THR A 59 22.71 10.33 3.42
CA THR A 59 22.86 11.51 4.28
C THR A 59 22.61 11.23 5.76
N THR A 60 22.01 10.08 6.09
CA THR A 60 21.68 9.73 7.47
C THR A 60 22.90 9.24 8.24
N ASN A 61 22.83 9.29 9.56
CA ASN A 61 23.85 8.75 10.43
C ASN A 61 23.98 7.23 10.27
N GLU A 62 25.15 6.71 10.56
CA GLU A 62 25.35 5.27 10.73
C GLU A 62 24.85 4.82 12.10
N CYS A 63 24.57 3.54 12.20
CA CYS A 63 24.17 2.91 13.43
C CYS A 63 25.35 2.89 14.44
N GLU A 64 25.10 3.33 15.66
CA GLU A 64 26.08 3.29 16.76
C GLU A 64 26.47 1.84 17.11
N ALA A 65 27.74 1.63 17.49
CA ALA A 65 28.23 0.28 17.80
C ALA A 65 27.48 -0.36 18.99
N GLU A 66 27.17 0.44 20.01
CA GLU A 66 26.41 0.01 21.18
C GLU A 66 24.97 -0.39 20.79
N TYR A 67 24.34 0.31 19.86
CA TYR A 67 23.02 -0.05 19.35
C TYR A 67 23.09 -1.39 18.59
N LYS A 68 24.12 -1.60 17.75
CA LYS A 68 24.34 -2.89 17.05
C LYS A 68 24.45 -4.03 18.05
N ASN A 69 25.26 -3.86 19.09
CA ASN A 69 25.43 -4.84 20.14
C ASN A 69 24.10 -5.15 20.86
N LEU A 70 23.31 -4.10 21.15
CA LEU A 70 22.00 -4.26 21.78
C LEU A 70 21.04 -5.07 20.90
N VAL A 71 20.97 -4.77 19.61
CA VAL A 71 20.07 -5.45 18.65
C VAL A 71 20.40 -6.93 18.51
N PHE A 72 21.69 -7.32 18.53
CA PHE A 72 22.11 -8.71 18.35
C PHE A 72 22.21 -9.51 19.63
N ASN A 73 22.52 -8.89 20.76
CA ASN A 73 22.84 -9.59 22.01
C ASN A 73 21.72 -9.53 23.05
N TYR A 74 20.78 -8.58 22.91
CA TYR A 74 19.64 -8.49 23.84
C TYR A 74 18.44 -9.28 23.28
N HIS A 75 17.87 -10.11 24.15
CA HIS A 75 16.60 -10.75 23.87
C HIS A 75 15.48 -9.71 23.90
N ALA A 76 14.59 -9.73 22.92
CA ALA A 76 13.38 -8.89 22.91
C ALA A 76 12.41 -9.19 24.08
N PHE A 77 12.86 -9.89 25.10
CA PHE A 77 12.16 -10.36 26.29
C PHE A 77 12.75 -9.81 27.61
N ASP A 78 13.87 -9.09 27.54
CA ASP A 78 14.44 -8.46 28.71
C ASP A 78 13.58 -7.24 29.07
N GLU A 79 13.21 -7.13 30.36
CA GLU A 79 12.27 -6.13 30.88
C GLU A 79 12.66 -4.66 30.57
N ASP A 80 13.95 -4.39 30.29
CA ASP A 80 14.50 -3.06 29.99
C ASP A 80 14.86 -2.83 28.51
N TYR A 81 14.54 -3.76 27.60
CA TYR A 81 14.91 -3.64 26.20
C TYR A 81 14.37 -2.36 25.54
N ASP A 82 13.11 -2.06 25.78
CA ASP A 82 12.45 -0.86 25.26
C ASP A 82 13.10 0.43 25.78
N GLY A 83 13.43 0.48 27.05
CA GLY A 83 14.11 1.62 27.69
C GLY A 83 15.53 1.81 27.15
N ALA A 84 16.25 0.72 26.93
CA ALA A 84 17.61 0.75 26.39
C ALA A 84 17.61 1.24 24.93
N MET A 85 16.68 0.76 24.08
CA MET A 85 16.58 1.15 22.68
C MET A 85 16.26 2.64 22.49
N ARG A 86 15.50 3.25 23.38
CA ARG A 86 15.13 4.68 23.31
C ARG A 86 16.27 5.65 23.61
N LYS A 87 17.39 5.18 24.17
CA LYS A 87 18.54 6.02 24.52
C LYS A 87 19.39 6.40 23.32
N PHE A 88 19.29 5.64 22.22
CA PHE A 88 20.09 5.87 21.03
C PHE A 88 19.52 6.94 20.11
N HIS A 89 20.40 7.64 19.42
CA HIS A 89 19.98 8.58 18.40
C HIS A 89 19.38 7.86 17.18
N PRO A 90 18.36 8.45 16.55
CA PRO A 90 17.84 7.90 15.30
C PRO A 90 18.95 7.84 14.24
N HIS A 91 19.02 6.75 13.51
CA HIS A 91 19.95 6.54 12.41
C HIS A 91 19.21 5.99 11.20
N GLY A 92 19.82 6.06 10.02
CA GLY A 92 19.32 5.42 8.81
C GLY A 92 17.97 5.93 8.32
N LEU A 93 17.49 5.27 7.27
CA LEU A 93 16.25 5.55 6.58
C LEU A 93 15.44 4.28 6.38
N PHE A 94 14.13 4.36 6.66
CA PHE A 94 13.16 3.38 6.19
C PHE A 94 12.48 3.87 4.91
N ALA A 95 12.56 3.07 3.83
CA ALA A 95 11.75 3.25 2.63
C ALA A 95 10.54 2.31 2.70
N LEU A 96 9.35 2.88 2.79
CA LEU A 96 8.09 2.15 2.89
C LEU A 96 7.46 2.03 1.51
N THR A 97 7.06 0.82 1.13
CA THR A 97 6.46 0.52 -0.17
C THR A 97 5.13 -0.22 -0.01
N THR A 98 4.31 -0.27 -1.05
CA THR A 98 3.02 -0.98 -1.03
C THR A 98 3.15 -2.47 -1.30
N THR A 99 4.16 -2.91 -2.08
CA THR A 99 4.25 -4.29 -2.58
C THR A 99 5.62 -4.92 -2.39
N LYS A 100 5.64 -6.27 -2.30
CA LYS A 100 6.89 -7.06 -2.29
C LYS A 100 7.69 -6.92 -3.59
N ALA A 101 7.01 -6.69 -4.72
CA ALA A 101 7.68 -6.46 -6.01
C ALA A 101 8.55 -5.19 -5.99
N LEU A 102 8.02 -4.10 -5.42
CA LEU A 102 8.79 -2.86 -5.22
C LEU A 102 9.95 -3.07 -4.24
N GLN A 103 9.76 -3.83 -3.15
CA GLN A 103 10.87 -4.18 -2.24
C GLN A 103 12.01 -4.91 -2.99
N ASN A 104 11.67 -5.89 -3.83
CA ASN A 104 12.65 -6.63 -4.62
C ASN A 104 13.36 -5.70 -5.61
N GLN A 105 12.65 -4.78 -6.26
CA GLN A 105 13.24 -3.79 -7.18
C GLN A 105 14.29 -2.92 -6.48
N TYR A 106 14.05 -2.48 -5.25
CA TYR A 106 15.06 -1.77 -4.46
C TYR A 106 16.29 -2.63 -4.19
N LYS A 107 16.10 -3.92 -3.85
CA LYS A 107 17.20 -4.86 -3.59
C LYS A 107 18.03 -5.15 -4.83
N ASP A 108 17.38 -5.25 -5.98
CA ASP A 108 18.06 -5.49 -7.27
C ASP A 108 18.90 -4.27 -7.70
N LEU A 109 18.40 -3.06 -7.44
CA LEU A 109 19.10 -1.81 -7.73
C LEU A 109 20.25 -1.54 -6.74
N PHE A 110 20.03 -1.83 -5.47
CA PHE A 110 20.97 -1.52 -4.38
C PHE A 110 21.20 -2.77 -3.53
N LYS A 111 22.15 -3.60 -3.94
CA LYS A 111 22.43 -4.92 -3.31
C LYS A 111 22.78 -4.81 -1.82
N GLU A 112 23.35 -3.68 -1.40
CA GLU A 112 23.69 -3.36 -0.01
C GLU A 112 22.47 -2.96 0.85
N SER A 113 21.30 -2.73 0.25
CA SER A 113 20.08 -2.41 1.02
C SER A 113 19.56 -3.65 1.76
N SER A 114 19.05 -3.44 2.96
CA SER A 114 18.29 -4.46 3.67
C SER A 114 16.83 -4.43 3.23
N VAL A 115 16.23 -5.61 3.05
CA VAL A 115 14.80 -5.77 2.78
C VAL A 115 14.19 -6.62 3.87
N PHE A 116 13.26 -6.03 4.61
CA PHE A 116 12.57 -6.73 5.70
C PHE A 116 11.12 -7.03 5.32
N LYS A 117 10.73 -8.30 5.50
CA LYS A 117 9.39 -8.82 5.16
C LYS A 117 8.70 -9.34 6.41
N GLY A 118 7.38 -9.52 6.37
CA GLY A 118 6.63 -10.14 7.46
C GLY A 118 7.00 -11.62 7.69
N LYS A 119 6.73 -12.14 8.88
CA LYS A 119 7.10 -13.49 9.35
C LYS A 119 6.72 -14.62 8.40
N SER A 120 5.58 -14.49 7.71
CA SER A 120 5.08 -15.49 6.73
C SER A 120 5.97 -15.66 5.49
N ASN A 121 7.00 -14.83 5.32
CA ASN A 121 7.95 -14.94 4.21
C ASN A 121 9.23 -15.69 4.54
N TYR A 122 9.36 -16.16 5.78
CA TYR A 122 10.53 -16.88 6.28
C TYR A 122 10.13 -18.29 6.71
N GLN A 123 10.87 -19.28 6.24
CA GLN A 123 10.71 -20.66 6.69
C GLN A 123 11.30 -20.82 8.08
N CYS A 124 10.68 -21.62 8.95
CA CYS A 124 11.23 -21.93 10.25
C CYS A 124 12.44 -22.90 10.09
N ASP A 125 13.56 -22.55 10.70
CA ASP A 125 14.81 -23.34 10.61
C ASP A 125 14.76 -24.63 11.48
N VAL A 126 13.90 -24.62 12.50
CA VAL A 126 13.73 -25.76 13.41
C VAL A 126 12.75 -26.79 12.86
N ASP A 127 11.72 -26.33 12.17
CA ASP A 127 10.71 -27.19 11.53
C ASP A 127 10.25 -26.56 10.21
N GLU A 128 10.79 -27.07 9.12
CA GLU A 128 10.49 -26.61 7.75
C GLU A 128 9.03 -26.80 7.32
N SER A 129 8.21 -27.51 8.10
CA SER A 129 6.77 -27.59 7.85
C SER A 129 6.00 -26.31 8.19
N PHE A 130 6.65 -25.35 8.87
CA PHE A 130 6.06 -24.07 9.29
C PHE A 130 6.79 -22.89 8.68
N THR A 131 6.04 -21.84 8.39
CA THR A 131 6.60 -20.49 8.31
C THR A 131 6.73 -19.87 9.71
N VAL A 132 7.60 -18.88 9.88
CA VAL A 132 7.93 -18.31 11.20
C VAL A 132 6.72 -17.74 11.94
N ASP A 133 5.70 -17.24 11.22
CA ASP A 133 4.45 -16.75 11.83
C ASP A 133 3.59 -17.86 12.44
N MET A 134 3.77 -19.12 12.01
CA MET A 134 3.04 -20.29 12.49
C MET A 134 3.91 -21.26 13.30
N ALA A 135 5.16 -20.90 13.56
CA ALA A 135 6.09 -21.77 14.29
C ALA A 135 5.71 -21.90 15.78
N PRO A 136 5.99 -23.06 16.44
CA PRO A 136 5.66 -23.29 17.86
C PRO A 136 6.16 -22.21 18.82
N CYS A 137 7.34 -21.63 18.54
CA CYS A 137 7.94 -20.56 19.35
C CYS A 137 7.10 -19.24 19.36
N VAL A 138 6.14 -19.07 18.46
CA VAL A 138 5.27 -17.88 18.44
C VAL A 138 4.31 -17.86 19.63
N ILE A 139 3.87 -19.04 20.10
CA ILE A 139 2.91 -19.14 21.22
C ILE A 139 3.58 -19.49 22.54
N SER A 140 4.79 -20.06 22.54
CA SER A 140 5.50 -20.47 23.75
C SER A 140 6.73 -19.58 23.95
N GLN A 141 6.75 -18.86 25.08
CA GLN A 141 7.88 -17.98 25.43
C GLN A 141 9.14 -18.81 25.74
N SER A 142 9.00 -19.97 26.36
CA SER A 142 10.12 -20.88 26.66
C SER A 142 10.76 -21.42 25.38
N LEU A 143 9.93 -21.90 24.42
CA LEU A 143 10.42 -22.35 23.13
C LEU A 143 11.06 -21.20 22.32
N ARG A 144 10.52 -19.98 22.44
CA ARG A 144 11.08 -18.81 21.77
C ARG A 144 12.47 -18.49 22.31
N LYS A 145 12.65 -18.55 23.63
CA LYS A 145 13.95 -18.33 24.27
C LYS A 145 14.96 -19.41 23.84
N SER A 146 14.60 -20.68 23.95
CA SER A 146 15.46 -21.82 23.53
C SER A 146 15.78 -21.72 22.02
N CYS A 147 14.81 -21.44 21.17
CA CYS A 147 15.03 -21.26 19.74
C CYS A 147 15.99 -20.10 19.43
N TRP A 148 15.92 -19.01 20.19
CA TRP A 148 16.85 -17.89 20.03
C TRP A 148 18.28 -18.23 20.48
N GLU A 149 18.43 -18.98 21.57
CA GLU A 149 19.71 -19.36 22.12
C GLU A 149 20.43 -20.47 21.29
N GLU A 150 19.67 -21.40 20.73
CA GLU A 150 20.19 -22.60 20.05
C GLU A 150 20.17 -22.50 18.52
N HIS A 151 19.32 -21.66 17.95
CA HIS A 151 19.05 -21.56 16.51
C HIS A 151 19.06 -20.13 16.01
N ARG A 152 19.44 -19.93 14.75
CA ARG A 152 19.37 -18.62 14.07
C ARG A 152 18.07 -18.52 13.28
N CYS A 153 17.05 -17.87 13.85
CA CYS A 153 15.79 -17.64 13.17
C CYS A 153 15.96 -16.68 11.99
N PRO A 154 15.66 -17.09 10.73
CA PRO A 154 15.85 -16.25 9.53
C PRO A 154 15.07 -14.92 9.58
N TYR A 155 13.90 -14.90 10.23
CA TYR A 155 13.14 -13.68 10.45
C TYR A 155 13.86 -12.70 11.38
N TYR A 156 14.36 -13.18 12.53
CA TYR A 156 15.03 -12.31 13.50
C TYR A 156 16.38 -11.83 12.99
N GLU A 157 17.12 -12.64 12.25
CA GLU A 157 18.36 -12.22 11.56
C GLU A 157 18.06 -11.11 10.54
N SER A 158 17.05 -11.31 9.69
CA SER A 158 16.61 -10.30 8.72
C SER A 158 16.13 -9.02 9.40
N ARG A 159 15.36 -9.13 10.51
CA ARG A 159 14.93 -7.99 11.30
C ARG A 159 16.11 -7.23 11.91
N ASN A 160 17.01 -7.93 12.55
CA ASN A 160 18.16 -7.32 13.21
C ASN A 160 19.08 -6.63 12.20
N SER A 161 19.33 -7.26 11.05
CA SER A 161 20.04 -6.62 9.93
C SER A 161 19.31 -5.35 9.46
N ALA A 162 17.99 -5.43 9.30
CA ALA A 162 17.17 -4.27 8.90
C ALA A 162 17.24 -3.11 9.90
N LEU A 163 17.37 -3.42 11.20
CA LEU A 163 17.41 -2.41 12.26
C LEU A 163 18.74 -1.66 12.32
N ILE A 164 19.85 -2.29 11.93
CA ILE A 164 21.18 -1.66 11.99
C ILE A 164 21.61 -1.03 10.67
N GLU A 165 21.01 -1.42 9.56
CA GLU A 165 21.38 -0.91 8.25
C GLU A 165 20.90 0.55 8.05
N ARG A 166 21.74 1.32 7.33
CA ARG A 166 21.45 2.71 6.99
C ARG A 166 20.26 2.84 6.04
N PHE A 167 20.07 1.86 5.15
CA PHE A 167 18.99 1.83 4.18
C PHE A 167 18.21 0.53 4.23
N THR A 168 16.99 0.60 4.72
CA THR A 168 16.10 -0.56 4.82
C THR A 168 14.78 -0.31 4.14
N VAL A 169 14.33 -1.29 3.36
CA VAL A 169 13.06 -1.26 2.62
C VAL A 169 12.06 -2.21 3.28
N LEU A 170 10.88 -1.68 3.61
CA LEU A 170 9.76 -2.42 4.21
C LEU A 170 8.48 -2.17 3.41
N ASN A 171 7.49 -3.05 3.55
CA ASN A 171 6.14 -2.65 3.18
C ASN A 171 5.44 -1.97 4.37
N TYR A 172 4.38 -1.19 4.08
CA TYR A 172 3.62 -0.47 5.12
C TYR A 172 3.13 -1.40 6.23
N ALA A 173 2.58 -2.57 5.88
CA ALA A 173 2.10 -3.54 6.86
C ALA A 173 3.22 -4.05 7.79
N SER A 174 4.41 -4.33 7.25
CA SER A 174 5.56 -4.75 8.09
C SER A 174 6.00 -3.63 9.02
N PHE A 175 5.95 -2.37 8.58
CA PHE A 175 6.26 -1.21 9.43
C PHE A 175 5.24 -1.04 10.55
N PHE A 176 3.93 -1.07 10.25
CA PHE A 176 2.90 -0.91 11.28
C PHE A 176 2.93 -2.02 12.32
N ASN A 177 3.30 -3.25 11.93
CA ASN A 177 3.43 -4.40 12.82
C ASN A 177 4.77 -4.50 13.58
N LEU A 178 5.72 -3.59 13.33
CA LEU A 178 6.90 -3.49 14.18
C LEU A 178 6.53 -2.91 15.55
N PRO A 179 7.15 -3.36 16.65
CA PRO A 179 7.07 -2.66 17.94
C PRO A 179 7.55 -1.21 17.81
N ASP A 180 6.91 -0.29 18.50
CA ASP A 180 7.17 1.15 18.37
C ASP A 180 8.62 1.54 18.66
N HIS A 181 9.27 0.90 19.63
CA HIS A 181 10.67 1.13 19.95
C HIS A 181 11.66 0.75 18.83
N LEU A 182 11.22 -0.04 17.82
CA LEU A 182 12.01 -0.45 16.66
C LEU A 182 11.75 0.40 15.41
N LYS A 183 10.72 1.25 15.43
CA LYS A 183 10.30 2.04 14.26
C LYS A 183 11.16 3.27 14.00
N ARG A 184 11.84 3.79 15.02
CA ARG A 184 12.48 5.11 14.98
C ARG A 184 13.64 5.17 14.00
N ARG A 185 13.61 6.17 13.11
CA ARG A 185 14.62 6.44 12.09
C ARG A 185 14.87 7.94 11.98
N GLN A 186 16.00 8.30 11.40
CA GLN A 186 16.29 9.70 11.06
C GLN A 186 15.36 10.19 9.95
N MET A 187 15.11 9.32 8.95
CA MET A 187 14.18 9.59 7.87
C MET A 187 13.23 8.42 7.59
N ILE A 188 12.02 8.73 7.19
CA ILE A 188 11.10 7.80 6.55
C ILE A 188 10.75 8.34 5.17
N VAL A 189 10.90 7.50 4.14
CA VAL A 189 10.39 7.74 2.80
C VAL A 189 9.19 6.83 2.59
N ALA A 190 8.01 7.43 2.40
CA ALA A 190 6.79 6.73 2.03
C ALA A 190 6.64 6.73 0.51
N ASP A 191 7.10 5.66 -0.16
CA ASP A 191 6.96 5.51 -1.61
C ASP A 191 5.56 5.02 -1.97
N GLU A 192 5.03 5.49 -3.10
CA GLU A 192 3.63 5.35 -3.52
C GLU A 192 2.64 5.84 -2.44
N CYS A 193 2.95 7.00 -1.83
CA CYS A 193 2.18 7.55 -0.71
C CYS A 193 0.73 7.92 -1.04
N SER A 194 0.33 7.98 -2.31
CA SER A 194 -1.07 8.09 -2.73
C SER A 194 -1.95 6.92 -2.24
N GLU A 195 -1.33 5.77 -1.93
CA GLU A 195 -1.98 4.59 -1.37
C GLU A 195 -1.93 4.55 0.17
N LEU A 196 -1.22 5.50 0.81
CA LEU A 196 -0.97 5.47 2.27
C LEU A 196 -2.28 5.50 3.08
N GLU A 197 -3.29 6.27 2.63
CA GLU A 197 -4.61 6.25 3.29
C GLU A 197 -5.21 4.85 3.29
N ASP A 198 -5.20 4.15 2.16
CA ASP A 198 -5.78 2.81 2.05
C ASP A 198 -4.97 1.78 2.86
N GLU A 199 -3.65 1.88 2.86
CA GLU A 199 -2.78 1.03 3.68
C GLU A 199 -3.01 1.26 5.18
N MET A 200 -3.18 2.50 5.61
CA MET A 200 -3.54 2.80 7.00
C MET A 200 -4.93 2.29 7.35
N VAL A 201 -5.94 2.58 6.52
CA VAL A 201 -7.30 2.06 6.75
C VAL A 201 -7.29 0.54 6.87
N LYS A 202 -6.57 -0.16 6.01
CA LYS A 202 -6.44 -1.62 6.04
C LYS A 202 -5.78 -2.12 7.35
N ASN A 203 -4.69 -1.48 7.78
CA ASN A 203 -3.97 -1.89 8.98
C ASN A 203 -4.70 -1.54 10.28
N PHE A 204 -5.50 -0.47 10.29
CA PHE A 204 -6.26 -0.02 11.45
C PHE A 204 -7.72 -0.50 11.46
N SER A 205 -8.12 -1.33 10.49
CA SER A 205 -9.45 -1.96 10.46
C SER A 205 -9.41 -3.32 11.13
N THR A 206 -10.45 -3.61 11.93
CA THR A 206 -10.62 -4.93 12.55
C THR A 206 -11.83 -5.64 11.95
N VAL A 207 -11.62 -6.87 11.50
CA VAL A 207 -12.66 -7.75 10.97
C VAL A 207 -12.78 -8.98 11.86
N ILE A 208 -13.96 -9.19 12.42
CA ILE A 208 -14.26 -10.26 13.36
C ILE A 208 -15.20 -11.26 12.68
N ASP A 209 -14.64 -12.36 12.20
CA ASP A 209 -15.38 -13.47 11.59
C ASP A 209 -15.91 -14.41 12.69
N TYR A 210 -17.23 -14.52 12.81
CA TYR A 210 -17.87 -15.32 13.85
C TYR A 210 -17.64 -16.82 13.68
N ARG A 211 -17.41 -17.32 12.45
CA ARG A 211 -17.06 -18.73 12.22
C ARG A 211 -15.68 -19.06 12.79
N LYS A 212 -14.70 -18.15 12.56
CA LYS A 212 -13.37 -18.31 13.12
C LYS A 212 -13.36 -18.27 14.64
N LEU A 213 -14.18 -17.41 15.25
CA LEU A 213 -14.34 -17.37 16.71
C LEU A 213 -14.91 -18.68 17.25
N THR A 214 -15.96 -19.22 16.61
CA THR A 214 -16.55 -20.53 17.01
C THR A 214 -15.52 -21.66 16.90
N GLN A 215 -14.76 -21.70 15.82
CA GLN A 215 -13.71 -22.71 15.62
C GLN A 215 -12.56 -22.56 16.64
N SER A 216 -12.39 -21.37 17.20
CA SER A 216 -11.30 -21.03 18.13
C SER A 216 -11.65 -21.25 19.61
N ASP A 217 -12.79 -21.88 19.92
CA ASP A 217 -13.33 -22.11 21.29
C ASP A 217 -13.47 -20.83 22.13
N VAL A 218 -13.60 -19.68 21.51
CA VAL A 218 -13.83 -18.41 22.18
C VAL A 218 -15.30 -18.27 22.49
N LYS A 219 -15.66 -18.00 23.74
CA LYS A 219 -17.03 -17.67 24.13
C LYS A 219 -17.35 -16.25 23.71
N PHE A 220 -18.36 -16.05 22.91
CA PHE A 220 -18.78 -14.72 22.45
C PHE A 220 -20.28 -14.66 22.17
N THR A 221 -20.80 -13.44 22.11
CA THR A 221 -22.10 -13.11 21.52
C THR A 221 -21.88 -12.29 20.28
N LYS A 222 -22.75 -12.41 19.26
CA LYS A 222 -22.64 -11.56 18.07
C LYS A 222 -22.92 -10.10 18.41
N LEU A 223 -22.26 -9.17 17.70
CA LEU A 223 -22.53 -7.75 17.87
C LEU A 223 -23.99 -7.44 17.48
N THR A 224 -24.76 -6.87 18.41
CA THR A 224 -26.18 -6.58 18.21
C THR A 224 -26.45 -5.14 17.79
N SER A 225 -25.52 -4.22 18.07
CA SER A 225 -25.72 -2.78 17.87
C SER A 225 -24.48 -2.12 17.23
N GLU A 226 -24.71 -1.24 16.25
CA GLU A 226 -23.67 -0.39 15.63
C GLU A 226 -23.43 0.93 16.44
N LEU A 227 -24.12 1.14 17.57
CA LEU A 227 -23.89 2.30 18.43
C LEU A 227 -22.50 2.25 19.06
N PRO A 228 -21.66 3.31 18.92
CA PRO A 228 -20.25 3.27 19.32
C PRO A 228 -20.01 2.78 20.75
N ALA A 229 -20.73 3.29 21.75
CA ALA A 229 -20.54 2.89 23.15
C ALA A 229 -20.85 1.40 23.38
N LYS A 230 -21.89 0.85 22.73
CA LYS A 230 -22.24 -0.58 22.83
C LYS A 230 -21.22 -1.46 22.10
N ALA A 231 -20.72 -0.99 20.97
CA ALA A 231 -19.73 -1.69 20.19
C ALA A 231 -18.37 -1.73 20.90
N LEU A 232 -17.95 -0.65 21.54
CA LEU A 232 -16.74 -0.62 22.36
C LEU A 232 -16.81 -1.59 23.55
N GLY A 233 -17.92 -1.59 24.29
CA GLY A 233 -18.13 -2.55 25.38
C GLY A 233 -18.04 -4.00 24.89
N TRP A 234 -18.72 -4.30 23.77
CA TRP A 234 -18.64 -5.61 23.15
C TRP A 234 -17.23 -6.02 22.70
N LEU A 235 -16.44 -5.08 22.12
CA LEU A 235 -15.04 -5.33 21.75
C LEU A 235 -14.20 -5.65 22.99
N THR A 236 -14.40 -4.92 24.09
CA THR A 236 -13.67 -5.13 25.34
C THR A 236 -13.98 -6.51 25.94
N ASP A 237 -15.26 -6.89 25.99
CA ASP A 237 -15.67 -8.20 26.48
C ASP A 237 -15.10 -9.33 25.60
N LEU A 238 -15.11 -9.15 24.27
CA LEU A 238 -14.54 -10.12 23.33
C LEU A 238 -13.02 -10.24 23.49
N ALA A 239 -12.31 -9.12 23.64
CA ALA A 239 -10.85 -9.13 23.90
C ALA A 239 -10.52 -9.95 25.16
N ASN A 240 -11.25 -9.72 26.25
CA ASN A 240 -11.08 -10.46 27.50
C ASN A 240 -11.32 -11.98 27.30
N SER A 241 -12.40 -12.36 26.60
CA SER A 241 -12.70 -13.76 26.32
C SER A 241 -11.63 -14.43 25.45
N ILE A 242 -11.07 -13.74 24.46
CA ILE A 242 -9.98 -14.25 23.63
C ILE A 242 -8.72 -14.42 24.47
N LYS A 243 -8.38 -13.44 25.31
CA LYS A 243 -7.21 -13.47 26.19
C LYS A 243 -7.27 -14.64 27.18
N GLU A 244 -8.42 -14.89 27.80
CA GLU A 244 -8.62 -16.05 28.68
C GLU A 244 -8.29 -17.38 27.98
N VAL A 245 -8.72 -17.54 26.71
CA VAL A 245 -8.40 -18.75 25.93
C VAL A 245 -6.92 -18.82 25.60
N ILE A 246 -6.28 -17.71 25.20
CA ILE A 246 -4.85 -17.63 24.92
C ILE A 246 -4.07 -18.05 26.18
N ASP A 247 -4.34 -17.45 27.33
CA ASP A 247 -3.61 -17.69 28.58
C ASP A 247 -3.82 -19.12 29.11
N SER A 248 -5.04 -19.66 28.99
CA SER A 248 -5.35 -21.02 29.41
C SER A 248 -4.61 -22.09 28.61
N ARG A 249 -4.15 -21.77 27.41
CA ARG A 249 -3.44 -22.68 26.47
C ARG A 249 -1.96 -22.37 26.36
N ALA A 250 -1.51 -21.23 26.88
CA ALA A 250 -0.10 -20.90 26.93
C ALA A 250 0.65 -21.96 27.77
N ASN A 251 1.83 -22.36 27.29
CA ASN A 251 2.73 -23.29 27.98
C ASN A 251 2.17 -24.70 28.27
N ARG A 252 1.15 -25.15 27.51
CA ARG A 252 0.69 -26.54 27.58
C ARG A 252 1.39 -27.36 26.51
N THR A 253 2.39 -28.16 26.90
CA THR A 253 3.22 -29.01 26.04
C THR A 253 2.43 -29.88 25.05
N ARG A 254 1.20 -30.33 25.43
CA ARG A 254 0.33 -31.11 24.53
C ARG A 254 -0.15 -30.35 23.29
N TYR A 255 -0.08 -29.01 23.28
CA TYR A 255 -0.50 -28.18 22.13
C TYR A 255 0.67 -27.78 21.25
N GLU A 256 1.89 -27.82 21.75
CA GLU A 256 3.10 -27.39 21.04
C GLU A 256 3.37 -28.25 19.79
N ASN A 257 2.92 -29.51 19.79
CA ASN A 257 3.07 -30.46 18.68
C ASN A 257 1.79 -30.58 17.80
N ASN A 258 0.75 -29.81 18.08
CA ASN A 258 -0.50 -29.85 17.32
C ASN A 258 -0.57 -28.67 16.35
N LYS A 259 -0.26 -28.89 15.08
CA LYS A 259 -0.24 -27.87 14.03
C LYS A 259 -1.53 -27.08 13.93
N MET A 260 -2.70 -27.73 14.06
CA MET A 260 -3.99 -27.05 13.99
C MET A 260 -4.18 -26.10 15.18
N GLU A 261 -3.81 -26.55 16.39
CA GLU A 261 -3.91 -25.69 17.58
C GLU A 261 -2.93 -24.50 17.52
N LEU A 262 -1.73 -24.69 16.96
CA LEU A 262 -0.78 -23.59 16.73
C LEU A 262 -1.37 -22.54 15.80
N ILE A 263 -1.99 -22.94 14.69
CA ILE A 263 -2.68 -22.05 13.74
C ILE A 263 -3.82 -21.30 14.43
N MET A 264 -4.65 -22.02 15.20
CA MET A 264 -5.77 -21.41 15.94
C MET A 264 -5.28 -20.43 17.00
N GLN A 265 -4.20 -20.78 17.74
CA GLN A 265 -3.64 -19.92 18.77
C GLN A 265 -3.02 -18.65 18.18
N GLN A 266 -2.35 -18.74 17.03
CA GLN A 266 -1.87 -17.58 16.31
C GLN A 266 -3.03 -16.70 15.84
N GLY A 267 -4.07 -17.29 15.26
CA GLY A 267 -5.26 -16.54 14.84
C GLY A 267 -5.97 -15.82 16.00
N ARG A 268 -5.98 -16.42 17.21
CA ARG A 268 -6.49 -15.75 18.43
C ARG A 268 -5.63 -14.56 18.81
N LYS A 269 -4.30 -14.69 18.78
CA LYS A 269 -3.37 -13.59 19.08
C LYS A 269 -3.52 -12.44 18.10
N ASP A 270 -3.51 -12.74 16.79
CA ASP A 270 -3.64 -11.70 15.76
C ASP A 270 -4.98 -10.94 15.91
N LEU A 271 -6.06 -11.66 16.20
CA LEU A 271 -7.37 -11.04 16.41
C LEU A 271 -7.39 -10.22 17.71
N TYR A 272 -6.82 -10.74 18.81
CA TYR A 272 -6.70 -10.02 20.06
C TYR A 272 -5.95 -8.71 19.89
N GLU A 273 -4.77 -8.75 19.26
CA GLU A 273 -3.95 -7.58 18.96
C GLU A 273 -4.70 -6.56 18.10
N SER A 274 -5.42 -7.02 17.07
CA SER A 274 -6.24 -6.16 16.21
C SER A 274 -7.38 -5.47 16.99
N ILE A 275 -8.05 -6.20 17.89
CA ILE A 275 -9.11 -5.64 18.73
C ILE A 275 -8.54 -4.63 19.74
N VAL A 276 -7.47 -4.98 20.44
CA VAL A 276 -6.79 -4.07 21.38
C VAL A 276 -6.36 -2.80 20.67
N HIS A 277 -5.73 -2.93 19.51
CA HIS A 277 -5.34 -1.79 18.69
C HIS A 277 -6.53 -0.88 18.32
N THR A 278 -7.70 -1.46 17.99
CA THR A 278 -8.92 -0.69 17.73
C THR A 278 -9.40 0.04 19.02
N ILE A 279 -9.37 -0.63 20.16
CA ILE A 279 -9.75 -0.05 21.46
C ILE A 279 -8.82 1.12 21.84
N ASP A 280 -7.51 0.95 21.71
CA ASP A 280 -6.49 1.96 22.04
C ASP A 280 -6.62 3.24 21.20
N HIS A 281 -7.20 3.12 20.00
CA HIS A 281 -7.41 4.24 19.09
C HIS A 281 -8.87 4.72 19.05
N TRP A 282 -9.74 4.18 19.89
CA TRP A 282 -11.18 4.46 19.83
C TRP A 282 -11.53 5.94 19.98
N ASP A 283 -10.85 6.64 20.88
CA ASP A 283 -11.07 8.06 21.14
C ASP A 283 -10.35 8.99 20.14
N LYS A 284 -9.46 8.44 19.30
CA LYS A 284 -8.68 9.22 18.35
C LYS A 284 -9.36 9.36 16.99
N THR A 285 -10.16 8.37 16.58
CA THR A 285 -10.88 8.42 15.30
C THR A 285 -12.27 7.81 15.43
N GLN A 286 -13.18 8.25 14.56
CA GLN A 286 -14.49 7.62 14.44
C GLN A 286 -14.37 6.33 13.63
N TYR A 287 -14.96 5.24 14.11
CA TYR A 287 -15.09 3.98 13.38
C TYR A 287 -16.44 3.87 12.67
N ILE A 288 -16.43 3.43 11.44
CA ILE A 288 -17.58 2.88 10.73
C ILE A 288 -17.75 1.45 11.20
N ILE A 289 -18.87 1.17 11.83
CA ILE A 289 -19.21 -0.14 12.38
C ILE A 289 -20.20 -0.78 11.44
N GLU A 290 -19.89 -1.97 10.96
CA GLU A 290 -20.76 -2.78 10.10
C GLU A 290 -20.86 -4.17 10.67
N LYS A 291 -22.06 -4.74 10.62
CA LYS A 291 -22.31 -6.11 11.09
C LYS A 291 -23.30 -6.84 10.20
N ASP A 292 -23.10 -8.11 10.05
CA ASP A 292 -24.02 -9.04 9.38
C ASP A 292 -24.12 -10.37 10.15
N ALA A 293 -24.68 -11.40 9.53
CA ALA A 293 -24.81 -12.72 10.14
C ALA A 293 -23.47 -13.45 10.34
N GLU A 294 -22.43 -13.06 9.61
CA GLU A 294 -21.14 -13.76 9.54
C GLU A 294 -20.00 -13.02 10.26
N LYS A 295 -20.05 -11.69 10.29
CA LYS A 295 -18.93 -10.86 10.79
C LYS A 295 -19.37 -9.53 11.38
N ALA A 296 -18.45 -8.91 12.13
CA ALA A 296 -18.45 -7.49 12.47
C ALA A 296 -17.17 -6.84 11.95
N THR A 297 -17.28 -5.61 11.44
CA THR A 297 -16.15 -4.85 10.89
C THR A 297 -16.10 -3.46 11.51
N PHE A 298 -14.90 -3.04 11.88
CA PHE A 298 -14.59 -1.74 12.45
C PHE A 298 -13.58 -1.07 11.54
N THR A 299 -13.99 -0.04 10.81
CA THR A 299 -13.13 0.65 9.83
C THR A 299 -12.98 2.11 10.24
N PRO A 300 -11.77 2.66 10.40
CA PRO A 300 -11.60 4.08 10.71
C PRO A 300 -12.18 4.95 9.59
N LEU A 301 -12.98 5.94 9.96
CA LEU A 301 -13.55 6.89 8.99
C LEU A 301 -12.46 7.73 8.36
N LYS A 302 -11.62 8.35 9.19
CA LYS A 302 -10.46 9.17 8.81
C LYS A 302 -9.20 8.62 9.47
N ILE A 303 -8.06 8.93 8.85
CA ILE A 303 -6.75 8.44 9.32
C ILE A 303 -5.83 9.56 9.83
N ASP A 304 -6.28 10.81 9.74
CA ASP A 304 -5.50 11.99 10.15
C ASP A 304 -4.99 11.90 11.59
N ALA A 305 -5.85 11.50 12.52
CA ALA A 305 -5.48 11.30 13.92
C ALA A 305 -4.64 10.03 14.16
N LEU A 306 -4.59 9.09 13.22
CA LEU A 306 -3.79 7.85 13.30
C LEU A 306 -2.40 7.99 12.66
N SER A 307 -2.15 9.08 11.95
CA SER A 307 -0.90 9.29 11.22
C SER A 307 0.34 9.40 12.12
N HIS A 308 0.16 9.69 13.41
CA HIS A 308 1.23 9.63 14.40
C HIS A 308 1.88 8.24 14.47
N CYS A 309 1.15 7.15 14.19
CA CYS A 309 1.66 5.78 14.14
C CYS A 309 2.72 5.57 13.05
N LEU A 310 2.91 6.55 12.16
CA LEU A 310 3.97 6.57 11.19
C LEU A 310 4.88 7.80 11.37
N PHE A 311 4.30 8.98 11.53
CA PHE A 311 5.03 10.25 11.44
C PHE A 311 5.84 10.62 12.69
N ASP A 312 5.55 10.01 13.84
CA ASP A 312 6.28 10.27 15.07
C ASP A 312 7.60 9.49 15.17
N PHE A 313 7.82 8.58 14.24
CA PHE A 313 9.01 7.73 14.22
C PHE A 313 10.15 8.25 13.33
N ALA A 314 10.04 9.48 12.77
CA ALA A 314 11.11 10.09 11.99
C ALA A 314 11.24 11.59 12.24
N ASP A 315 12.48 12.10 12.13
CA ASP A 315 12.76 13.52 12.17
C ASP A 315 12.28 14.20 10.87
N VAL A 316 12.44 13.52 9.73
CA VAL A 316 11.99 13.96 8.41
C VAL A 316 11.20 12.86 7.73
N VAL A 317 10.02 13.20 7.21
CA VAL A 317 9.13 12.30 6.46
C VAL A 317 8.98 12.81 5.03
N ILE A 318 9.36 11.98 4.07
CA ILE A 318 9.25 12.29 2.65
C ILE A 318 8.17 11.40 2.04
N LEU A 319 7.13 12.03 1.51
CA LEU A 319 5.96 11.39 0.92
C LEU A 319 6.08 11.47 -0.59
N MET A 320 6.43 10.36 -1.26
CA MET A 320 6.64 10.33 -2.71
C MET A 320 5.54 9.56 -3.43
N SER A 321 5.00 10.13 -4.49
CA SER A 321 4.14 9.41 -5.44
C SER A 321 4.14 10.08 -6.81
N ALA A 322 3.79 9.31 -7.84
CA ALA A 322 3.51 9.86 -9.17
C ALA A 322 2.16 10.59 -9.24
N THR A 323 1.28 10.37 -8.27
CA THR A 323 -0.13 10.76 -8.32
C THR A 323 -0.57 11.59 -7.12
N ILE A 324 0.13 12.67 -6.84
CA ILE A 324 -0.35 13.71 -5.90
C ILE A 324 -1.25 14.65 -6.70
N VAL A 325 -2.58 14.50 -6.58
CA VAL A 325 -3.56 15.30 -7.34
C VAL A 325 -3.74 16.66 -6.70
N ASP A 326 -4.19 16.68 -5.46
CA ASP A 326 -4.34 17.92 -4.68
C ASP A 326 -3.50 17.79 -3.40
N LYS A 327 -2.38 18.49 -3.35
CA LYS A 327 -1.44 18.44 -2.23
C LYS A 327 -2.05 18.86 -0.90
N ASN A 328 -3.02 19.79 -0.91
CA ASN A 328 -3.65 20.29 0.32
C ASN A 328 -4.67 19.28 0.85
N ILE A 329 -5.51 18.70 -0.02
CA ILE A 329 -6.44 17.63 0.35
C ILE A 329 -5.66 16.40 0.80
N PHE A 330 -4.59 16.04 0.09
CA PHE A 330 -3.70 14.95 0.46
C PHE A 330 -3.08 15.15 1.85
N ALA A 331 -2.48 16.31 2.10
CA ALA A 331 -1.91 16.66 3.41
C ALA A 331 -2.97 16.65 4.52
N LYS A 332 -4.15 17.24 4.28
CA LYS A 332 -5.29 17.23 5.21
C LYS A 332 -5.74 15.81 5.55
N THR A 333 -5.84 14.92 4.56
CA THR A 333 -6.23 13.52 4.76
C THR A 333 -5.26 12.80 5.71
N LEU A 334 -3.97 13.15 5.66
CA LEU A 334 -2.91 12.60 6.52
C LEU A 334 -2.69 13.39 7.82
N GLY A 335 -3.50 14.43 8.12
CA GLY A 335 -3.33 15.26 9.31
C GLY A 335 -2.10 16.17 9.28
N ILE A 336 -1.49 16.40 8.12
CA ILE A 336 -0.31 17.24 7.94
C ILE A 336 -0.75 18.70 7.77
N LYS A 337 -0.25 19.58 8.64
CA LYS A 337 -0.60 21.01 8.65
C LYS A 337 0.40 21.85 7.85
N GLU A 338 1.68 21.53 7.97
CA GLU A 338 2.79 22.25 7.34
C GLU A 338 3.65 21.27 6.55
N PHE A 339 3.96 21.60 5.30
CA PHE A 339 4.77 20.77 4.42
C PHE A 339 5.45 21.63 3.34
N GLU A 340 6.59 21.16 2.84
CA GLU A 340 7.17 21.64 1.59
C GLU A 340 6.72 20.73 0.44
N TYR A 341 6.51 21.29 -0.73
CA TYR A 341 6.07 20.54 -1.92
C TYR A 341 7.12 20.65 -3.03
N VAL A 342 7.51 19.49 -3.54
CA VAL A 342 8.48 19.36 -4.63
C VAL A 342 7.82 18.64 -5.80
N GLU A 343 7.93 19.19 -7.00
CA GLU A 343 7.45 18.56 -8.23
C GLU A 343 8.63 18.22 -9.14
N ILE A 344 8.80 16.95 -9.44
CA ILE A 344 9.82 16.45 -10.37
C ILE A 344 9.17 16.34 -11.76
N GLU A 345 9.80 16.93 -12.76
CA GLU A 345 9.31 16.90 -14.13
C GLU A 345 9.34 15.49 -14.73
N SER A 346 8.33 15.17 -15.54
CA SER A 346 8.31 13.93 -16.33
C SER A 346 9.32 14.01 -17.48
N THR A 347 10.02 12.90 -17.72
CA THR A 347 10.91 12.75 -18.86
C THR A 347 10.23 12.11 -20.08
N PHE A 348 8.95 11.73 -19.93
CA PHE A 348 8.22 11.05 -21.01
C PHE A 348 7.68 12.06 -22.01
N ASP A 349 7.83 11.74 -23.29
CA ASP A 349 7.18 12.51 -24.36
C ASP A 349 5.67 12.26 -24.31
N PRO A 350 4.85 13.29 -24.01
CA PRO A 350 3.40 13.13 -23.93
C PRO A 350 2.77 12.65 -25.25
N LYS A 351 3.40 12.92 -26.40
CA LYS A 351 2.92 12.49 -27.71
C LYS A 351 3.00 10.97 -27.92
N LYS A 352 3.90 10.28 -27.20
CA LYS A 352 4.01 8.82 -27.23
C LYS A 352 2.92 8.10 -26.45
N SER A 353 2.17 8.83 -25.63
CA SER A 353 1.14 8.21 -24.79
C SER A 353 -0.12 9.11 -24.67
N PRO A 354 -0.77 9.47 -25.80
CA PRO A 354 -1.93 10.35 -25.81
C PRO A 354 -3.13 9.73 -25.09
N ILE A 355 -3.96 10.60 -24.52
CA ILE A 355 -5.21 10.24 -23.83
C ILE A 355 -6.38 10.91 -24.55
N TYR A 356 -7.22 10.09 -25.17
CA TYR A 356 -8.43 10.54 -25.86
C TYR A 356 -9.65 10.39 -24.96
N CYS A 357 -10.39 11.49 -24.75
CA CYS A 357 -11.60 11.51 -23.97
C CYS A 357 -12.85 11.52 -24.87
N HIS A 358 -13.72 10.53 -24.69
CA HIS A 358 -15.01 10.51 -25.37
C HIS A 358 -15.96 11.54 -24.71
N THR A 359 -16.76 12.25 -25.51
CA THR A 359 -17.64 13.33 -25.03
C THR A 359 -19.12 12.98 -25.02
N LYS A 360 -19.48 11.77 -25.53
CA LYS A 360 -20.88 11.29 -25.56
C LYS A 360 -21.04 10.14 -24.55
N PHE A 361 -22.28 9.83 -24.19
CA PHE A 361 -22.63 8.68 -23.36
C PHE A 361 -22.05 8.72 -21.91
N PRO A 362 -22.49 9.67 -21.08
CA PRO A 362 -22.10 9.72 -19.67
C PRO A 362 -22.53 8.45 -18.93
N LEU A 363 -21.65 7.91 -18.05
CA LEU A 363 -21.86 6.67 -17.31
C LEU A 363 -22.06 6.92 -15.81
N ASN A 364 -22.97 7.82 -15.46
CA ASN A 364 -23.42 7.99 -14.08
C ASN A 364 -24.55 7.02 -13.71
N TYR A 365 -24.94 6.99 -12.44
CA TYR A 365 -25.99 6.09 -11.93
C TYR A 365 -27.30 6.15 -12.74
N LYS A 366 -27.71 7.33 -13.21
CA LYS A 366 -28.99 7.52 -13.94
C LYS A 366 -28.92 7.11 -15.40
N THR A 367 -27.72 7.08 -15.98
CA THR A 367 -27.53 6.91 -17.43
C THR A 367 -26.79 5.62 -17.79
N LEU A 368 -26.26 4.90 -16.78
CA LEU A 368 -25.45 3.71 -16.99
C LEU A 368 -26.15 2.68 -17.88
N ASP A 369 -27.34 2.23 -17.49
CA ASP A 369 -28.05 1.16 -18.22
C ASP A 369 -28.39 1.57 -19.67
N LYS A 370 -28.71 2.84 -19.88
CA LYS A 370 -29.04 3.37 -21.21
C LYS A 370 -27.81 3.50 -22.11
N ASN A 371 -26.68 3.97 -21.56
CA ASN A 371 -25.52 4.37 -22.35
C ASN A 371 -24.46 3.26 -22.44
N LEU A 372 -24.44 2.31 -21.49
CA LEU A 372 -23.43 1.23 -21.46
C LEU A 372 -23.39 0.39 -22.75
N PRO A 373 -24.52 0.03 -23.40
CA PRO A 373 -24.46 -0.72 -24.66
C PRO A 373 -23.68 0.02 -25.77
N GLN A 374 -23.88 1.34 -25.89
CA GLN A 374 -23.18 2.15 -26.89
C GLN A 374 -21.68 2.26 -26.57
N VAL A 375 -21.34 2.44 -25.29
CA VAL A 375 -19.93 2.50 -24.86
C VAL A 375 -19.23 1.16 -25.07
N VAL A 376 -19.90 0.04 -24.83
CA VAL A 376 -19.36 -1.29 -25.10
C VAL A 376 -19.16 -1.53 -26.60
N GLU A 377 -20.03 -0.99 -27.46
CA GLU A 377 -19.84 -1.06 -28.92
C GLU A 377 -18.62 -0.27 -29.37
N ILE A 378 -18.42 0.92 -28.82
CA ILE A 378 -17.20 1.72 -29.07
C ILE A 378 -15.95 0.98 -28.59
N ALA A 379 -16.00 0.37 -27.38
CA ALA A 379 -14.90 -0.41 -26.85
C ALA A 379 -14.56 -1.60 -27.73
N ASN A 380 -15.58 -2.27 -28.31
CA ASN A 380 -15.39 -3.36 -29.25
C ASN A 380 -14.72 -2.87 -30.54
N THR A 381 -15.19 -1.75 -31.12
CA THR A 381 -14.61 -1.17 -32.32
C THR A 381 -13.15 -0.79 -32.12
N LEU A 382 -12.81 -0.17 -30.98
CA LEU A 382 -11.43 0.16 -30.64
C LEU A 382 -10.58 -1.09 -30.43
N ALA A 383 -11.07 -2.11 -29.72
CA ALA A 383 -10.35 -3.36 -29.52
C ALA A 383 -10.05 -4.09 -30.86
N GLU A 384 -10.97 -4.03 -31.83
CA GLU A 384 -10.75 -4.58 -33.17
C GLU A 384 -9.78 -3.73 -34.01
N SER A 385 -9.74 -2.41 -33.85
CA SER A 385 -8.75 -1.55 -34.53
C SER A 385 -7.31 -1.79 -34.04
N HIS A 386 -7.16 -2.31 -32.81
CA HIS A 386 -5.90 -2.72 -32.21
C HIS A 386 -5.64 -4.24 -32.29
N LYS A 387 -6.19 -4.89 -33.32
CA LYS A 387 -5.90 -6.30 -33.59
C LYS A 387 -4.41 -6.49 -33.92
N GLY A 388 -3.78 -7.50 -33.30
CA GLY A 388 -2.34 -7.71 -33.38
C GLY A 388 -1.54 -7.05 -32.27
N GLU A 389 -2.18 -6.26 -31.39
CA GLU A 389 -1.53 -5.59 -30.27
C GLU A 389 -2.17 -6.01 -28.93
N LYS A 390 -1.35 -6.17 -27.89
CA LYS A 390 -1.83 -6.43 -26.53
C LYS A 390 -2.39 -5.16 -25.90
N GLY A 391 -3.49 -5.31 -25.15
CA GLY A 391 -4.17 -4.18 -24.54
C GLY A 391 -4.85 -4.48 -23.22
N ILE A 392 -5.43 -3.42 -22.63
CA ILE A 392 -6.12 -3.48 -21.35
C ILE A 392 -7.49 -2.79 -21.43
N ILE A 393 -8.50 -3.37 -20.80
CA ILE A 393 -9.81 -2.72 -20.61
C ILE A 393 -10.13 -2.66 -19.11
N HIS A 394 -10.15 -1.46 -18.56
CA HIS A 394 -10.55 -1.17 -17.19
C HIS A 394 -12.05 -0.98 -17.13
N THR A 395 -12.77 -1.91 -16.50
CA THR A 395 -14.24 -1.89 -16.47
C THR A 395 -14.80 -1.26 -15.20
N HIS A 396 -14.00 -1.11 -14.15
CA HIS A 396 -14.35 -0.48 -12.87
C HIS A 396 -15.44 -1.21 -12.05
N SER A 397 -16.23 -2.11 -12.63
CA SER A 397 -17.17 -2.97 -11.89
C SER A 397 -17.42 -4.29 -12.62
N PHE A 398 -17.81 -5.33 -11.88
CA PHE A 398 -18.16 -6.63 -12.48
C PHE A 398 -19.39 -6.52 -13.39
N VAL A 399 -20.35 -5.65 -13.09
CA VAL A 399 -21.51 -5.39 -13.95
C VAL A 399 -21.06 -4.93 -15.33
N ILE A 400 -20.13 -3.98 -15.40
CA ILE A 400 -19.55 -3.51 -16.67
C ILE A 400 -18.70 -4.62 -17.31
N THR A 401 -17.93 -5.37 -16.52
CA THR A 401 -17.16 -6.52 -17.05
C THR A 401 -18.07 -7.52 -17.76
N GLN A 402 -19.18 -7.90 -17.14
CA GLN A 402 -20.17 -8.81 -17.74
C GLN A 402 -20.80 -8.25 -19.03
N ALA A 403 -21.08 -6.93 -19.07
CA ALA A 403 -21.59 -6.29 -20.29
C ALA A 403 -20.54 -6.34 -21.43
N VAL A 404 -19.27 -6.07 -21.12
CA VAL A 404 -18.15 -6.18 -22.07
C VAL A 404 -17.99 -7.62 -22.55
N GLN A 405 -18.05 -8.62 -21.63
CA GLN A 405 -17.90 -10.05 -21.95
C GLN A 405 -18.99 -10.58 -22.89
N LYS A 406 -20.20 -10.05 -22.80
CA LYS A 406 -21.29 -10.43 -23.72
C LYS A 406 -20.99 -10.01 -25.16
N LYS A 407 -20.22 -8.93 -25.38
CA LYS A 407 -19.91 -8.38 -26.69
C LYS A 407 -18.55 -8.83 -27.21
N LEU A 408 -17.48 -8.66 -26.43
CA LEU A 408 -16.12 -9.04 -26.79
C LEU A 408 -15.92 -10.53 -26.50
N LYS A 409 -15.93 -11.35 -27.55
CA LYS A 409 -15.82 -12.82 -27.44
C LYS A 409 -14.57 -13.30 -28.16
N GLY A 410 -13.99 -14.38 -27.67
CA GLY A 410 -12.83 -15.02 -28.29
C GLY A 410 -11.66 -15.20 -27.32
N LYS A 411 -10.70 -16.05 -27.72
CA LYS A 411 -9.58 -16.48 -26.86
C LYS A 411 -8.58 -15.35 -26.53
N ARG A 412 -8.60 -14.24 -27.26
CA ARG A 412 -7.73 -13.09 -26.98
C ARG A 412 -8.16 -12.31 -25.73
N TYR A 413 -9.44 -12.39 -25.31
CA TYR A 413 -9.99 -11.62 -24.19
C TYR A 413 -9.91 -12.42 -22.89
N LEU A 414 -9.07 -11.94 -21.96
CA LEU A 414 -8.83 -12.55 -20.65
C LEU A 414 -9.62 -11.81 -19.59
N TYR A 415 -10.66 -12.43 -19.07
CA TYR A 415 -11.57 -11.85 -18.09
C TYR A 415 -11.20 -12.29 -16.68
N ARG A 416 -11.19 -11.33 -15.75
CA ARG A 416 -11.17 -11.65 -14.34
C ARG A 416 -12.54 -12.14 -13.88
N GLU A 417 -12.58 -13.33 -13.35
CA GLU A 417 -13.79 -13.89 -12.72
C GLU A 417 -14.02 -13.25 -11.33
N GLU A 418 -15.30 -13.15 -10.93
CA GLU A 418 -15.65 -12.68 -9.60
C GLU A 418 -15.15 -13.66 -8.54
N GLY A 419 -14.53 -13.13 -7.46
CA GLY A 419 -13.86 -13.94 -6.42
C GLY A 419 -12.43 -14.38 -6.75
N SER A 420 -11.93 -14.18 -7.99
CA SER A 420 -10.57 -14.50 -8.38
C SER A 420 -9.61 -13.30 -8.21
N THR A 421 -8.29 -13.57 -8.28
CA THR A 421 -7.25 -12.53 -8.34
C THR A 421 -6.91 -12.19 -9.79
N ASN A 422 -6.20 -11.06 -9.99
CA ASN A 422 -5.69 -10.70 -11.33
C ASN A 422 -4.48 -11.55 -11.76
N GLU A 423 -3.82 -12.24 -10.84
CA GLU A 423 -2.52 -12.90 -11.07
C GLU A 423 -2.56 -13.93 -12.20
N SER A 424 -3.62 -14.74 -12.27
CA SER A 424 -3.76 -15.78 -13.29
C SER A 424 -3.87 -15.20 -14.70
N ILE A 425 -4.73 -14.18 -14.89
CA ILE A 425 -4.91 -13.55 -16.21
C ILE A 425 -3.70 -12.73 -16.62
N ILE A 426 -3.00 -12.11 -15.66
CA ILE A 426 -1.76 -11.37 -15.91
C ILE A 426 -0.66 -12.33 -16.37
N ARG A 427 -0.51 -13.46 -15.66
CA ARG A 427 0.46 -14.49 -16.05
C ARG A 427 0.17 -15.04 -17.44
N GLU A 428 -1.08 -15.36 -17.73
CA GLU A 428 -1.49 -15.82 -19.06
C GLU A 428 -1.18 -14.77 -20.13
N HIS A 429 -1.55 -13.51 -19.91
CA HIS A 429 -1.28 -12.39 -20.80
C HIS A 429 0.22 -12.21 -21.08
N THR A 430 1.05 -12.36 -20.05
CA THR A 430 2.51 -12.22 -20.16
C THR A 430 3.13 -13.36 -20.99
N LEU A 431 2.66 -14.60 -20.79
CA LEU A 431 3.24 -15.78 -21.42
C LEU A 431 2.79 -15.97 -22.87
N ARG A 432 1.58 -15.60 -23.22
CA ARG A 432 1.05 -15.72 -24.59
C ARG A 432 1.73 -14.72 -25.51
N GLN A 433 1.97 -15.14 -26.76
CA GLN A 433 2.59 -14.30 -27.81
C GLN A 433 1.56 -13.61 -28.72
N ASP A 434 0.29 -14.00 -28.63
CA ASP A 434 -0.80 -13.40 -29.39
C ASP A 434 -1.31 -12.10 -28.73
N ASP A 435 -2.17 -11.40 -29.45
CA ASP A 435 -2.73 -10.08 -29.11
C ASP A 435 -3.77 -10.11 -27.96
N THR A 436 -3.40 -10.69 -26.82
CA THR A 436 -4.30 -10.80 -25.67
C THR A 436 -4.70 -9.46 -25.08
N VAL A 437 -5.92 -9.40 -24.54
CA VAL A 437 -6.50 -8.20 -23.91
C VAL A 437 -6.92 -8.54 -22.48
N LEU A 438 -6.34 -7.85 -21.50
CA LEU A 438 -6.74 -7.98 -20.09
C LEU A 438 -8.01 -7.19 -19.80
N ILE A 439 -9.00 -7.81 -19.20
CA ILE A 439 -10.27 -7.16 -18.84
C ILE A 439 -10.59 -7.39 -17.37
N SER A 440 -10.59 -6.33 -16.59
CA SER A 440 -10.82 -6.41 -15.13
C SER A 440 -11.37 -5.12 -14.56
N PRO A 441 -12.19 -5.19 -13.49
CA PRO A 441 -12.65 -4.01 -12.78
C PRO A 441 -11.56 -3.32 -11.93
N SER A 442 -10.45 -3.99 -11.64
CA SER A 442 -9.44 -3.52 -10.68
C SER A 442 -8.01 -3.80 -11.12
N LEU A 443 -7.61 -3.27 -12.29
CA LEU A 443 -6.23 -3.38 -12.80
C LEU A 443 -5.33 -2.19 -12.37
N THR A 444 -5.66 -1.54 -11.25
CA THR A 444 -4.95 -0.33 -10.82
C THR A 444 -3.69 -0.61 -10.01
N MET A 445 -3.52 -1.79 -9.39
CA MET A 445 -2.35 -2.10 -8.55
C MET A 445 -1.52 -3.28 -9.07
N GLY A 446 -0.21 -3.18 -8.93
CA GLY A 446 0.73 -4.30 -9.13
C GLY A 446 1.00 -4.76 -10.56
N LEU A 447 0.46 -4.09 -11.57
CA LEU A 447 0.71 -4.40 -12.98
C LEU A 447 1.91 -3.62 -13.52
N ASP A 448 2.87 -4.35 -14.09
CA ASP A 448 3.95 -3.79 -14.88
C ASP A 448 3.86 -4.37 -16.31
N LEU A 449 3.25 -3.61 -17.22
CA LEU A 449 3.03 -4.02 -18.60
C LEU A 449 3.90 -3.16 -19.53
N LYS A 450 5.20 -3.44 -19.53
CA LYS A 450 6.19 -2.74 -20.34
C LYS A 450 6.15 -3.17 -21.81
N GLY A 451 6.45 -2.23 -22.69
CA GLY A 451 6.66 -2.49 -24.11
C GLY A 451 5.44 -3.09 -24.79
N ASP A 452 5.60 -4.27 -25.38
CA ASP A 452 4.54 -4.91 -26.16
C ASP A 452 3.42 -5.55 -25.30
N LEU A 453 3.52 -5.53 -23.97
CA LEU A 453 2.47 -6.05 -23.10
C LEU A 453 1.28 -5.10 -22.93
N GLY A 454 1.40 -3.82 -23.34
CA GLY A 454 0.33 -2.83 -23.20
C GLY A 454 0.44 -1.68 -24.19
N LYS A 455 0.10 -1.91 -25.45
CA LYS A 455 0.13 -0.87 -26.51
C LYS A 455 -1.06 0.07 -26.48
N TRP A 456 -2.18 -0.37 -25.92
CA TRP A 456 -3.39 0.43 -25.82
C TRP A 456 -4.19 0.07 -24.56
N GLN A 457 -4.97 1.01 -24.10
CA GLN A 457 -5.90 0.75 -23.00
C GLN A 457 -7.21 1.55 -23.13
N ILE A 458 -8.27 0.95 -22.60
CA ILE A 458 -9.60 1.55 -22.52
C ILE A 458 -10.02 1.67 -21.07
N ILE A 459 -10.47 2.84 -20.66
CA ILE A 459 -11.13 3.09 -19.38
C ILE A 459 -12.59 3.32 -19.68
N ILE A 460 -13.45 2.34 -19.35
CA ILE A 460 -14.87 2.37 -19.70
C ILE A 460 -15.60 3.49 -18.96
N LYS A 461 -15.31 3.65 -17.66
CA LYS A 461 -15.98 4.59 -16.77
C LYS A 461 -14.99 5.28 -15.85
N LEU A 462 -15.23 6.54 -15.49
CA LEU A 462 -14.44 7.24 -14.47
C LEU A 462 -14.44 6.45 -13.14
N PRO A 463 -13.24 6.17 -12.56
CA PRO A 463 -13.08 5.24 -11.43
C PRO A 463 -13.40 5.90 -10.09
N TYR A 464 -14.63 6.38 -9.90
CA TYR A 464 -15.08 6.89 -8.61
C TYR A 464 -15.15 5.76 -7.57
N PRO A 465 -14.70 5.99 -6.32
CA PRO A 465 -14.88 5.02 -5.25
C PRO A 465 -16.35 4.63 -5.05
N SER A 466 -16.61 3.38 -4.65
CA SER A 466 -17.99 2.87 -4.53
C SER A 466 -18.72 3.51 -3.35
N LEU A 467 -19.85 4.19 -3.62
CA LEU A 467 -20.73 4.74 -2.60
C LEU A 467 -21.56 3.67 -1.85
N ALA A 468 -21.45 2.39 -2.24
CA ALA A 468 -21.98 1.28 -1.46
C ALA A 468 -21.21 1.06 -0.14
N SER A 469 -19.94 1.50 -0.07
CA SER A 469 -19.19 1.55 1.18
C SER A 469 -19.70 2.66 2.08
N LYS A 470 -20.13 2.33 3.31
CA LYS A 470 -20.58 3.32 4.30
C LYS A 470 -19.49 4.37 4.58
N ARG A 471 -18.21 3.95 4.64
CA ARG A 471 -17.08 4.86 4.82
C ARG A 471 -16.98 5.87 3.68
N VAL A 472 -16.95 5.38 2.46
CA VAL A 472 -16.83 6.25 1.26
C VAL A 472 -18.01 7.20 1.16
N LYS A 473 -19.24 6.71 1.39
CA LYS A 473 -20.44 7.53 1.38
C LYS A 473 -20.36 8.66 2.39
N LYS A 474 -19.95 8.37 3.63
CA LYS A 474 -19.82 9.37 4.68
C LYS A 474 -18.73 10.39 4.37
N LEU A 475 -17.56 9.95 3.88
CA LEU A 475 -16.49 10.86 3.45
C LEU A 475 -16.92 11.74 2.28
N PHE A 476 -17.68 11.20 1.31
CA PHE A 476 -18.25 11.99 0.22
C PHE A 476 -19.21 13.06 0.72
N ASP A 477 -20.08 12.73 1.68
CA ASP A 477 -21.03 13.68 2.26
C ASP A 477 -20.34 14.79 3.06
N GLU A 478 -19.20 14.49 3.71
CA GLU A 478 -18.41 15.45 4.48
C GLU A 478 -17.43 16.26 3.61
N ASP A 479 -16.80 15.66 2.62
CA ASP A 479 -15.80 16.30 1.75
C ASP A 479 -15.86 15.74 0.31
N PRO A 480 -16.73 16.29 -0.56
CA PRO A 480 -16.79 15.88 -1.96
C PRO A 480 -15.47 16.05 -2.73
N SER A 481 -14.57 16.93 -2.24
CA SER A 481 -13.27 17.15 -2.87
C SER A 481 -12.34 15.95 -2.66
N TRP A 482 -12.37 15.32 -1.48
CA TRP A 482 -11.68 14.06 -1.23
C TRP A 482 -12.14 12.95 -2.20
N TYR A 483 -13.44 12.81 -2.40
CA TYR A 483 -14.01 11.79 -3.29
C TYR A 483 -13.55 11.98 -4.74
N LYS A 484 -13.50 13.23 -5.19
CA LYS A 484 -13.00 13.59 -6.52
C LYS A 484 -11.49 13.34 -6.64
N MET A 485 -10.71 13.71 -5.63
CA MET A 485 -9.27 13.43 -5.59
C MET A 485 -8.99 11.93 -5.71
N ARG A 486 -9.72 11.07 -5.00
CA ARG A 486 -9.57 9.62 -5.07
C ARG A 486 -9.86 9.06 -6.47
N MET A 487 -10.89 9.60 -7.15
CA MET A 487 -11.18 9.24 -8.54
C MET A 487 -10.01 9.59 -9.45
N PHE A 488 -9.45 10.81 -9.34
CA PHE A 488 -8.33 11.23 -10.19
C PHE A 488 -7.05 10.43 -9.91
N ILE A 489 -6.76 10.09 -8.66
CA ILE A 489 -5.64 9.20 -8.33
C ILE A 489 -5.79 7.88 -9.09
N ALA A 490 -6.93 7.23 -9.00
CA ALA A 490 -7.19 5.96 -9.68
C ALA A 490 -7.16 6.11 -11.22
N LEU A 491 -7.66 7.21 -11.76
CA LEU A 491 -7.63 7.49 -13.21
C LEU A 491 -6.20 7.67 -13.72
N ILE A 492 -5.40 8.50 -13.06
CA ILE A 492 -4.01 8.78 -13.46
C ILE A 492 -3.16 7.51 -13.34
N GLN A 493 -3.34 6.74 -12.26
CA GLN A 493 -2.67 5.45 -12.09
C GLN A 493 -3.05 4.47 -13.22
N ALA A 494 -4.33 4.39 -13.60
CA ALA A 494 -4.75 3.56 -14.72
C ALA A 494 -4.10 4.03 -16.03
N CYS A 495 -4.13 5.34 -16.34
CA CYS A 495 -3.49 5.91 -17.53
C CYS A 495 -1.97 5.71 -17.59
N GLY A 496 -1.32 5.45 -16.45
CA GLY A 496 0.12 5.19 -16.35
C GLY A 496 0.53 3.72 -16.53
N ARG A 497 -0.40 2.78 -16.74
CA ARG A 497 -0.09 1.34 -16.76
C ARG A 497 0.68 0.88 -18.00
N CYS A 498 0.41 1.49 -19.12
CA CYS A 498 1.04 1.17 -20.40
C CYS A 498 2.27 2.04 -20.73
N THR A 499 2.71 2.91 -19.81
CA THR A 499 3.86 3.82 -20.02
C THR A 499 4.76 3.76 -18.79
N ARG A 500 5.90 3.08 -18.89
CA ARG A 500 6.84 2.85 -17.79
C ARG A 500 8.24 3.37 -18.09
N SER A 501 8.60 3.47 -19.36
CA SER A 501 9.88 3.99 -19.85
C SER A 501 9.65 5.10 -20.88
N ALA A 502 10.68 5.87 -21.19
CA ALA A 502 10.62 6.94 -22.19
C ALA A 502 10.45 6.40 -23.62
N GLU A 503 10.74 5.13 -23.84
CA GLU A 503 10.62 4.43 -25.12
C GLU A 503 9.23 3.83 -25.34
N ASP A 504 8.41 3.70 -24.28
CA ASP A 504 7.08 3.10 -24.38
C ASP A 504 6.14 3.99 -25.20
N GLU A 505 5.43 3.37 -26.12
CA GLU A 505 4.35 3.99 -26.91
C GLU A 505 3.04 3.28 -26.60
N SER A 506 2.04 4.06 -26.18
CA SER A 506 0.71 3.52 -25.85
C SER A 506 -0.37 4.56 -26.09
N VAL A 507 -1.60 4.13 -26.30
CA VAL A 507 -2.75 5.04 -26.40
C VAL A 507 -3.79 4.71 -25.32
N THR A 508 -4.39 5.75 -24.74
CA THR A 508 -5.46 5.60 -23.75
C THR A 508 -6.76 6.20 -24.26
N TYR A 509 -7.86 5.44 -24.14
CA TYR A 509 -9.20 5.89 -24.47
C TYR A 509 -10.05 5.90 -23.20
N ILE A 510 -10.61 7.06 -22.82
CA ILE A 510 -11.56 7.19 -21.72
C ILE A 510 -12.94 7.36 -22.31
N LEU A 511 -13.81 6.34 -22.15
CA LEU A 511 -15.09 6.27 -22.86
C LEU A 511 -16.27 6.89 -22.10
N ASP A 512 -16.12 7.22 -20.81
CA ASP A 512 -17.14 7.94 -20.06
C ASP A 512 -17.30 9.36 -20.60
N GLY A 513 -18.47 9.69 -21.11
CA GLY A 513 -18.76 11.00 -21.70
C GLY A 513 -18.66 12.19 -20.72
N LEU A 514 -18.45 11.96 -19.43
CA LEU A 514 -18.16 12.98 -18.44
C LEU A 514 -16.67 13.33 -18.35
N SER A 515 -15.79 12.51 -18.92
CA SER A 515 -14.34 12.58 -18.67
C SER A 515 -13.73 13.92 -19.10
N ALA A 516 -13.99 14.39 -20.30
CA ALA A 516 -13.43 15.63 -20.82
C ALA A 516 -13.76 16.84 -19.94
N ASN A 517 -15.04 17.05 -19.62
CA ASN A 517 -15.47 18.16 -18.77
C ASN A 517 -14.91 18.00 -17.33
N THR A 518 -14.89 16.80 -16.79
CA THR A 518 -14.34 16.54 -15.45
C THR A 518 -12.85 16.90 -15.38
N ILE A 519 -12.07 16.60 -16.41
CA ILE A 519 -10.63 16.94 -16.48
C ILE A 519 -10.47 18.46 -16.64
N ILE A 520 -11.20 19.09 -17.56
CA ILE A 520 -11.13 20.54 -17.82
C ILE A 520 -11.46 21.34 -16.56
N ASP A 521 -12.54 21.00 -15.88
CA ASP A 521 -13.02 21.70 -14.67
C ASP A 521 -12.03 21.58 -13.49
N ASN A 522 -11.16 20.58 -13.51
CA ASN A 522 -10.21 20.31 -12.44
C ASN A 522 -8.72 20.46 -12.85
N LYS A 523 -8.43 21.05 -14.01
CA LYS A 523 -7.07 21.18 -14.55
C LYS A 523 -6.05 21.83 -13.61
N ARG A 524 -6.51 22.67 -12.65
CA ARG A 524 -5.63 23.39 -11.71
C ARG A 524 -4.99 22.48 -10.66
N ILE A 525 -5.61 21.35 -10.37
CA ILE A 525 -5.14 20.39 -9.35
C ILE A 525 -4.51 19.14 -9.96
N LEU A 526 -4.66 18.96 -11.28
CA LEU A 526 -4.16 17.78 -11.97
C LEU A 526 -2.67 17.94 -12.31
N PRO A 527 -1.88 16.87 -12.17
CA PRO A 527 -0.47 16.87 -12.52
C PRO A 527 -0.23 17.25 -13.98
N LYS A 528 0.78 18.09 -14.24
CA LYS A 528 1.12 18.53 -15.58
C LYS A 528 1.41 17.37 -16.53
N HIS A 529 2.17 16.35 -16.09
CA HIS A 529 2.51 15.18 -16.89
C HIS A 529 1.28 14.36 -17.34
N PHE A 530 0.15 14.46 -16.64
CA PHE A 530 -1.11 13.87 -17.07
C PHE A 530 -1.83 14.78 -18.08
N LEU A 531 -1.91 16.08 -17.78
CA LEU A 531 -2.60 17.05 -18.64
C LEU A 531 -1.96 17.18 -20.02
N ASP A 532 -0.64 17.15 -20.10
CA ASP A 532 0.11 17.25 -21.36
C ASP A 532 -0.18 16.09 -22.34
N ARG A 533 -0.73 14.98 -21.83
CA ARG A 533 -1.13 13.80 -22.61
C ARG A 533 -2.57 13.85 -23.11
N VAL A 534 -3.43 14.70 -22.52
CA VAL A 534 -4.86 14.78 -22.87
C VAL A 534 -5.02 15.58 -24.18
N VAL A 535 -5.64 14.93 -25.19
CA VAL A 535 -5.82 15.45 -26.54
C VAL A 535 -7.24 15.93 -26.75
#